data_138749e04043f325f2e3e41e3a38276d
#
_entry.id   138749e04043f325f2e3e41e3a38276d
#
_cell.length_a   1.000
_cell.length_b   1.000
_cell.length_c   1.000
_cell.angle_alpha   90.00
_cell.angle_beta   90.00
_cell.angle_gamma   90.00
#
_symmetry.space_group_name_H-M   'P 1'
#
loop_
_entity.id
_entity.type
_entity.pdbx_description
1 polymer ?
#
loop_
_entity_poly.entity_id
_entity_poly.type
_entity_poly.pdbx_seq_one_letter_code
_entity_poly.pdbx_strand_id
1 'polypeptide(L)'
;TKTDTSDDKVDWIAEIRGLAVMLLAVFAFHSFIAKPFYIPSESMMPNLLVGDRLVVSKYPYGWNWSSVSFHLAPRGDWRVMGSTPEYGDIVIPVHPERDEDYIKRVVALPGDRIAVQNGRIILNGAPVEQKVEPAIALPLDANSRCDGFGFDDFRAQNAAGDDVCRVPVLRETLPNGAT
;
A
#
# COMPACT_ATOMS: atom_id res chain seq x y z
N THR A 1 49.69 -3.60 -42.42
CA THR A 1 48.61 -3.76 -41.44
C THR A 1 48.06 -2.38 -41.16
N LYS A 2 46.93 -2.04 -41.82
CA LYS A 2 46.22 -0.78 -41.61
C LYS A 2 45.33 -1.00 -40.37
N THR A 3 45.67 -0.41 -39.25
CA THR A 3 44.80 -0.25 -38.09
C THR A 3 43.79 0.84 -38.45
N ASP A 4 42.58 0.40 -38.74
CA ASP A 4 41.41 1.26 -38.95
C ASP A 4 40.94 1.70 -37.54
N THR A 5 41.43 2.84 -37.11
CA THR A 5 40.88 3.54 -35.94
C THR A 5 39.63 4.26 -36.43
N SER A 6 38.50 3.56 -36.43
CA SER A 6 37.21 4.22 -36.54
C SER A 6 37.06 5.13 -35.32
N ASP A 7 37.13 6.42 -35.57
CA ASP A 7 36.83 7.46 -34.59
C ASP A 7 35.31 7.41 -34.33
N ASP A 8 34.88 6.51 -33.44
CA ASP A 8 33.49 6.34 -33.03
C ASP A 8 33.04 7.60 -32.29
N LYS A 9 32.67 8.62 -33.07
CA LYS A 9 32.05 9.83 -32.53
C LYS A 9 30.73 9.45 -31.91
N VAL A 10 30.65 9.50 -30.59
CA VAL A 10 29.42 9.30 -29.85
C VAL A 10 28.35 10.27 -30.35
N ASP A 11 27.26 9.74 -30.90
CA ASP A 11 26.13 10.58 -31.31
C ASP A 11 25.29 10.93 -30.03
N TRP A 12 25.69 12.03 -29.39
CA TRP A 12 25.04 12.54 -28.19
C TRP A 12 23.55 12.80 -28.37
N ILE A 13 23.09 13.10 -29.58
CA ILE A 13 21.68 13.32 -29.88
C ILE A 13 20.92 11.98 -29.80
N ALA A 14 21.49 10.93 -30.37
CA ALA A 14 20.90 9.58 -30.29
C ALA A 14 20.87 9.08 -28.85
N GLU A 15 21.93 9.29 -28.05
CA GLU A 15 22.03 8.92 -26.66
C GLU A 15 20.99 9.68 -25.79
N ILE A 16 20.90 11.01 -25.94
CA ILE A 16 19.92 11.83 -25.22
C ILE A 16 18.49 11.42 -25.59
N ARG A 17 18.23 11.17 -26.87
CA ARG A 17 16.93 10.69 -27.34
C ARG A 17 16.58 9.33 -26.72
N GLY A 18 17.54 8.39 -26.72
CA GLY A 18 17.37 7.07 -26.10
C GLY A 18 17.04 7.18 -24.60
N LEU A 19 17.80 8.00 -23.88
CA LEU A 19 17.55 8.27 -22.46
C LEU A 19 16.17 8.89 -22.23
N ALA A 20 15.79 9.89 -23.03
CA ALA A 20 14.49 10.54 -22.91
C ALA A 20 13.33 9.56 -23.15
N VAL A 21 13.42 8.69 -24.15
CA VAL A 21 12.40 7.66 -24.43
C VAL A 21 12.33 6.67 -23.27
N MET A 22 13.46 6.23 -22.73
CA MET A 22 13.50 5.33 -21.59
C MET A 22 12.83 5.96 -20.34
N LEU A 23 13.16 7.21 -20.02
CA LEU A 23 12.56 7.91 -18.88
C LEU A 23 11.05 8.11 -19.06
N LEU A 24 10.61 8.46 -20.27
CA LEU A 24 9.19 8.57 -20.58
C LEU A 24 8.46 7.22 -20.46
N ALA A 25 9.07 6.13 -20.90
CA ALA A 25 8.50 4.79 -20.76
C ALA A 25 8.37 4.38 -19.28
N VAL A 26 9.39 4.62 -18.48
CA VAL A 26 9.37 4.36 -17.02
C VAL A 26 8.31 5.24 -16.35
N PHE A 27 8.25 6.52 -16.67
CA PHE A 27 7.23 7.42 -16.13
C PHE A 27 5.81 6.98 -16.50
N ALA A 28 5.59 6.59 -17.75
CA ALA A 28 4.30 6.08 -18.21
C ALA A 28 3.93 4.78 -17.47
N PHE A 29 4.86 3.84 -17.33
CA PHE A 29 4.63 2.60 -16.59
C PHE A 29 4.21 2.88 -15.14
N HIS A 30 4.96 3.72 -14.42
CA HIS A 30 4.65 4.07 -13.03
C HIS A 30 3.37 4.90 -12.87
N SER A 31 2.96 5.62 -13.90
CA SER A 31 1.73 6.43 -13.87
C SER A 31 0.47 5.60 -14.17
N PHE A 32 0.56 4.63 -15.09
CA PHE A 32 -0.63 3.97 -15.65
C PHE A 32 -0.75 2.48 -15.32
N ILE A 33 0.36 1.79 -15.05
CA ILE A 33 0.37 0.33 -14.88
C ILE A 33 0.54 -0.04 -13.40
N ALA A 34 1.71 0.24 -12.84
CA ALA A 34 2.03 -0.19 -11.48
C ALA A 34 3.06 0.73 -10.83
N LYS A 35 2.98 0.88 -9.52
CA LYS A 35 3.93 1.66 -8.72
C LYS A 35 4.42 0.83 -7.53
N PRO A 36 5.74 0.77 -7.27
CA PRO A 36 6.26 0.16 -6.06
C PRO A 36 5.97 1.08 -4.86
N PHE A 37 5.62 0.46 -3.73
CA PHE A 37 5.41 1.11 -2.45
C PHE A 37 6.19 0.41 -1.34
N TYR A 38 6.46 1.14 -0.30
CA TYR A 38 7.06 0.70 0.94
C TYR A 38 6.07 0.95 2.07
N ILE A 39 5.98 0.02 3.03
CA ILE A 39 5.08 0.12 4.18
C ILE A 39 5.80 0.82 5.35
N PRO A 40 5.42 2.07 5.67
CA PRO A 40 6.09 2.82 6.74
C PRO A 40 5.41 2.68 8.11
N SER A 41 4.23 2.05 8.21
CA SER A 41 3.42 2.05 9.42
C SER A 41 2.73 0.73 9.70
N GLU A 42 2.39 0.50 10.95
CA GLU A 42 1.79 -0.73 11.48
C GLU A 42 0.27 -0.86 11.21
N SER A 43 -0.36 0.13 10.57
CA SER A 43 -1.83 0.19 10.44
C SER A 43 -2.46 -0.94 9.63
N MET A 44 -1.68 -1.76 8.93
CA MET A 44 -2.12 -2.91 8.16
C MET A 44 -1.62 -4.25 8.71
N MET A 45 -1.02 -4.23 9.90
CA MET A 45 -0.62 -5.46 10.59
C MET A 45 -1.85 -6.30 10.95
N PRO A 46 -1.74 -7.63 10.95
CA PRO A 46 -0.55 -8.43 10.65
C PRO A 46 -0.35 -8.74 9.17
N ASN A 47 -1.25 -8.29 8.28
CA ASN A 47 -1.23 -8.65 6.85
C ASN A 47 -0.07 -8.00 6.08
N LEU A 48 0.32 -6.78 6.46
CA LEU A 48 1.46 -6.06 5.92
C LEU A 48 2.31 -5.55 7.07
N LEU A 49 3.59 -5.84 7.04
CA LEU A 49 4.53 -5.44 8.08
C LEU A 49 5.26 -4.15 7.69
N VAL A 50 5.74 -3.42 8.68
CA VAL A 50 6.62 -2.28 8.44
C VAL A 50 7.90 -2.78 7.76
N GLY A 51 8.29 -2.14 6.66
CA GLY A 51 9.42 -2.57 5.86
C GLY A 51 9.06 -3.37 4.62
N ASP A 52 7.84 -3.88 4.52
CA ASP A 52 7.38 -4.61 3.34
C ASP A 52 7.41 -3.73 2.09
N ARG A 53 7.75 -4.36 0.97
CA ARG A 53 7.70 -3.75 -0.36
C ARG A 53 6.64 -4.44 -1.19
N LEU A 54 5.77 -3.66 -1.79
CA LEU A 54 4.67 -4.15 -2.61
C LEU A 54 4.58 -3.38 -3.92
N VAL A 55 3.93 -3.98 -4.90
CA VAL A 55 3.65 -3.36 -6.18
C VAL A 55 2.14 -3.20 -6.29
N VAL A 56 1.69 -1.98 -6.52
CA VAL A 56 0.27 -1.62 -6.60
C VAL A 56 -0.12 -1.39 -8.03
N SER A 57 -1.17 -2.10 -8.47
CA SER A 57 -1.81 -1.88 -9.77
C SER A 57 -2.59 -0.57 -9.76
N LYS A 58 -2.49 0.21 -10.84
CA LYS A 58 -3.15 1.52 -10.92
C LYS A 58 -4.46 1.53 -11.71
N TYR A 59 -4.75 0.46 -12.43
CA TYR A 59 -5.91 0.39 -13.33
C TYR A 59 -7.21 -0.18 -12.72
N PRO A 60 -7.22 -0.96 -11.60
CA PRO A 60 -8.44 -1.65 -11.15
C PRO A 60 -9.61 -0.71 -10.85
N TYR A 61 -9.33 0.49 -10.33
CA TYR A 61 -10.36 1.48 -9.99
C TYR A 61 -10.33 2.71 -10.91
N GLY A 62 -9.66 2.60 -12.06
CA GLY A 62 -9.48 3.68 -13.02
C GLY A 62 -8.41 4.70 -12.62
N TRP A 63 -8.14 5.60 -13.55
CA TRP A 63 -7.13 6.64 -13.40
C TRP A 63 -7.74 7.97 -13.01
N ASN A 64 -7.08 8.66 -12.12
CA ASN A 64 -7.40 10.01 -11.68
C ASN A 64 -6.12 10.85 -11.55
N TRP A 65 -6.23 12.07 -11.03
CA TRP A 65 -5.08 12.95 -10.85
C TRP A 65 -3.94 12.33 -10.02
N SER A 66 -4.26 11.51 -8.99
CA SER A 66 -3.27 10.87 -8.13
C SER A 66 -2.59 9.66 -8.77
N SER A 67 -3.11 9.18 -9.91
CA SER A 67 -2.51 8.09 -10.67
C SER A 67 -1.21 8.54 -11.35
N VAL A 68 -1.11 9.82 -11.75
CA VAL A 68 0.08 10.36 -12.38
C VAL A 68 1.22 10.42 -11.36
N SER A 69 2.39 9.90 -11.74
CA SER A 69 3.56 9.87 -10.86
C SER A 69 3.95 11.28 -10.41
N PHE A 70 4.43 11.35 -9.17
CA PHE A 70 4.80 12.61 -8.49
C PHE A 70 3.64 13.61 -8.35
N HIS A 71 2.38 13.17 -8.47
CA HIS A 71 1.18 14.00 -8.39
C HIS A 71 1.22 15.24 -9.31
N LEU A 72 1.85 15.10 -10.50
CA LEU A 72 2.02 16.22 -11.44
C LEU A 72 0.72 16.65 -12.11
N ALA A 73 -0.34 15.82 -12.07
CA ALA A 73 -1.63 16.21 -12.59
C ALA A 73 -2.37 17.14 -11.59
N PRO A 74 -3.10 18.14 -12.08
CA PRO A 74 -3.90 18.99 -11.21
C PRO A 74 -4.96 18.19 -10.46
N ARG A 75 -5.18 18.50 -9.19
CA ARG A 75 -6.24 17.89 -8.37
C ARG A 75 -7.60 18.16 -9.02
N GLY A 76 -8.47 17.16 -9.01
CA GLY A 76 -9.82 17.25 -9.56
C GLY A 76 -10.60 15.96 -9.36
N ASP A 77 -11.91 16.02 -9.59
CA ASP A 77 -12.84 14.91 -9.37
C ASP A 77 -12.96 13.99 -10.61
N TRP A 78 -12.14 14.22 -11.63
CA TRP A 78 -12.16 13.39 -12.83
C TRP A 78 -11.60 12.00 -12.58
N ARG A 79 -12.25 11.02 -13.19
CA ARG A 79 -11.80 9.61 -13.19
C ARG A 79 -12.10 8.99 -14.54
N VAL A 80 -11.12 8.30 -15.10
CA VAL A 80 -11.23 7.59 -16.38
C VAL A 80 -11.35 6.10 -16.10
N MET A 81 -12.36 5.43 -16.69
CA MET A 81 -12.63 3.99 -16.49
C MET A 81 -12.75 3.60 -15.01
N GLY A 82 -13.46 4.44 -14.25
CA GLY A 82 -13.60 4.24 -12.80
C GLY A 82 -14.50 3.06 -12.45
N SER A 83 -14.10 2.29 -11.44
CA SER A 83 -14.92 1.32 -10.73
C SER A 83 -14.88 1.57 -9.23
N THR A 84 -15.88 1.06 -8.51
CA THR A 84 -15.94 1.16 -7.06
C THR A 84 -15.21 -0.03 -6.46
N PRO A 85 -14.35 0.17 -5.44
CA PRO A 85 -13.77 -0.93 -4.68
C PRO A 85 -14.85 -1.79 -4.01
N GLU A 86 -14.50 -3.02 -3.68
CA GLU A 86 -15.33 -3.94 -2.91
C GLU A 86 -14.92 -3.96 -1.43
N TYR A 87 -15.78 -4.53 -0.58
CA TYR A 87 -15.42 -4.78 0.82
C TYR A 87 -14.17 -5.66 0.90
N GLY A 88 -13.22 -5.26 1.73
CA GLY A 88 -12.00 -6.02 1.96
C GLY A 88 -10.84 -5.63 1.05
N ASP A 89 -11.09 -4.89 -0.04
CA ASP A 89 -10.03 -4.43 -0.94
C ASP A 89 -9.00 -3.58 -0.20
N ILE A 90 -7.73 -3.78 -0.55
CA ILE A 90 -6.64 -2.94 -0.06
C ILE A 90 -6.38 -1.86 -1.11
N VAL A 91 -6.56 -0.62 -0.71
CA VAL A 91 -6.44 0.56 -1.59
C VAL A 91 -5.40 1.53 -1.06
N ILE A 92 -4.86 2.35 -1.98
CA ILE A 92 -3.95 3.44 -1.62
C ILE A 92 -4.64 4.78 -1.93
N PRO A 93 -5.39 5.34 -0.96
CA PRO A 93 -5.92 6.69 -1.08
C PRO A 93 -4.85 7.73 -0.78
N VAL A 94 -4.92 8.87 -1.47
CA VAL A 94 -4.15 10.06 -1.12
C VAL A 94 -4.88 10.82 -0.03
N HIS A 95 -4.16 11.30 0.97
CA HIS A 95 -4.74 12.12 2.04
C HIS A 95 -5.35 13.40 1.45
N PRO A 96 -6.58 13.80 1.87
CA PRO A 96 -7.29 14.93 1.25
C PRO A 96 -6.56 16.27 1.38
N GLU A 97 -5.84 16.48 2.48
CA GLU A 97 -5.15 17.76 2.77
C GLU A 97 -3.64 17.69 2.56
N ARG A 98 -3.06 16.50 2.56
CA ARG A 98 -1.62 16.26 2.41
C ARG A 98 -1.38 15.38 1.20
N ASP A 99 -0.29 15.59 0.46
CA ASP A 99 0.08 14.74 -0.67
C ASP A 99 0.80 13.46 -0.19
N GLU A 100 0.14 12.73 0.74
CA GLU A 100 0.66 11.51 1.33
C GLU A 100 -0.21 10.32 0.92
N ASP A 101 0.43 9.28 0.44
CA ASP A 101 -0.22 8.01 0.12
C ASP A 101 -0.44 7.19 1.41
N TYR A 102 -1.67 6.77 1.68
CA TYR A 102 -1.99 5.83 2.75
C TYR A 102 -2.36 4.47 2.17
N ILE A 103 -2.07 3.40 2.90
CA ILE A 103 -2.61 2.09 2.58
C ILE A 103 -3.70 1.75 3.60
N LYS A 104 -4.88 1.39 3.12
CA LYS A 104 -6.05 1.08 3.97
C LYS A 104 -6.89 -0.02 3.34
N ARG A 105 -7.66 -0.70 4.20
CA ARG A 105 -8.65 -1.68 3.80
C ARG A 105 -10.03 -1.01 3.69
N VAL A 106 -10.77 -1.35 2.65
CA VAL A 106 -12.15 -0.90 2.44
C VAL A 106 -13.08 -1.69 3.35
N VAL A 107 -13.71 -1.02 4.30
CA VAL A 107 -14.63 -1.63 5.28
C VAL A 107 -16.06 -1.13 5.15
N ALA A 108 -16.29 -0.10 4.34
CA ALA A 108 -17.61 0.43 4.01
C ALA A 108 -17.62 0.95 2.57
N LEU A 109 -18.76 0.88 1.91
CA LEU A 109 -18.98 1.32 0.53
C LEU A 109 -19.86 2.57 0.49
N PRO A 110 -19.93 3.28 -0.65
CA PRO A 110 -20.83 4.42 -0.81
C PRO A 110 -22.28 4.06 -0.47
N GLY A 111 -22.88 4.82 0.45
CA GLY A 111 -24.22 4.57 0.98
C GLY A 111 -24.28 3.83 2.30
N ASP A 112 -23.19 3.20 2.73
CA ASP A 112 -23.14 2.54 4.02
C ASP A 112 -23.03 3.54 5.17
N ARG A 113 -23.54 3.10 6.32
CA ARG A 113 -23.36 3.77 7.61
C ARG A 113 -22.39 2.96 8.44
N ILE A 114 -21.28 3.57 8.83
CA ILE A 114 -20.25 2.95 9.65
C ILE A 114 -20.13 3.65 11.00
N ALA A 115 -19.99 2.87 12.07
CA ALA A 115 -19.66 3.34 13.40
C ALA A 115 -18.69 2.36 14.07
N VAL A 116 -18.00 2.82 15.11
CA VAL A 116 -17.17 1.96 15.96
C VAL A 116 -17.72 2.04 17.38
N GLN A 117 -18.07 0.91 17.95
CA GLN A 117 -18.59 0.81 19.31
C GLN A 117 -17.84 -0.27 20.09
N ASN A 118 -17.20 0.11 21.18
CA ASN A 118 -16.40 -0.80 22.03
C ASN A 118 -15.36 -1.62 21.24
N GLY A 119 -14.68 -0.97 20.28
CA GLY A 119 -13.66 -1.63 19.44
C GLY A 119 -14.22 -2.53 18.33
N ARG A 120 -15.55 -2.56 18.12
CA ARG A 120 -16.20 -3.35 17.07
C ARG A 120 -16.78 -2.44 16.01
N ILE A 121 -16.61 -2.82 14.76
CA ILE A 121 -17.23 -2.16 13.61
C ILE A 121 -18.73 -2.47 13.60
N ILE A 122 -19.54 -1.43 13.50
CA ILE A 122 -21.00 -1.51 13.27
C ILE A 122 -21.23 -1.02 11.84
N LEU A 123 -21.68 -1.88 10.97
CA LEU A 123 -21.96 -1.57 9.57
C LEU A 123 -23.46 -1.68 9.31
N ASN A 124 -24.08 -0.60 8.85
CA ASN A 124 -25.52 -0.50 8.59
C ASN A 124 -26.40 -0.88 9.79
N GLY A 125 -25.92 -0.56 11.00
CA GLY A 125 -26.63 -0.83 12.26
C GLY A 125 -26.42 -2.24 12.82
N ALA A 126 -25.68 -3.11 12.14
CA ALA A 126 -25.33 -4.45 12.62
C ALA A 126 -23.83 -4.55 12.95
N PRO A 127 -23.45 -5.23 14.04
CA PRO A 127 -22.05 -5.48 14.34
C PRO A 127 -21.44 -6.44 13.31
N VAL A 128 -20.26 -6.11 12.81
CA VAL A 128 -19.47 -7.01 11.97
C VAL A 128 -19.07 -8.23 12.78
N GLU A 129 -19.18 -9.42 12.17
CA GLU A 129 -18.78 -10.67 12.81
C GLU A 129 -17.29 -10.61 13.14
N GLN A 130 -16.95 -10.87 14.40
CA GLN A 130 -15.59 -10.81 14.89
C GLN A 130 -15.24 -12.12 15.61
N LYS A 131 -14.12 -12.72 15.23
CA LYS A 131 -13.60 -13.95 15.81
C LYS A 131 -12.20 -13.70 16.35
N VAL A 132 -11.94 -14.15 17.57
CA VAL A 132 -10.60 -14.14 18.15
C VAL A 132 -9.78 -15.25 17.52
N GLU A 133 -8.66 -14.89 16.92
CA GLU A 133 -7.69 -15.82 16.37
C GLU A 133 -6.48 -15.99 17.29
N PRO A 134 -5.70 -17.06 17.13
CA PRO A 134 -4.45 -17.20 17.89
C PRO A 134 -3.53 -15.99 17.69
N ALA A 135 -2.89 -15.53 18.76
CA ALA A 135 -1.93 -14.45 18.69
C ALA A 135 -0.76 -14.81 17.78
N ILE A 136 -0.33 -13.85 16.97
CA ILE A 136 0.80 -13.99 16.06
C ILE A 136 2.06 -13.47 16.75
N ALA A 137 3.15 -14.25 16.70
CA ALA A 137 4.46 -13.85 17.19
C ALA A 137 5.26 -13.22 16.02
N LEU A 138 5.48 -11.92 16.08
CA LEU A 138 6.27 -11.18 15.12
C LEU A 138 7.69 -11.01 15.64
N PRO A 139 8.74 -11.22 14.83
CA PRO A 139 10.11 -10.99 15.28
C PRO A 139 10.31 -9.52 15.58
N LEU A 140 11.07 -9.22 16.65
CA LEU A 140 11.51 -7.86 16.96
C LEU A 140 12.72 -7.52 16.10
N ASP A 141 12.60 -6.45 15.32
CA ASP A 141 13.69 -5.92 14.51
C ASP A 141 13.68 -4.38 14.52
N ALA A 142 14.49 -3.75 13.69
CA ALA A 142 14.58 -2.30 13.58
C ALA A 142 13.25 -1.65 13.12
N ASN A 143 12.40 -2.40 12.42
CA ASN A 143 11.12 -1.94 11.86
C ASN A 143 9.93 -2.29 12.76
N SER A 144 10.06 -3.38 13.55
CA SER A 144 8.99 -3.90 14.42
C SER A 144 9.51 -3.93 15.85
N ARG A 145 9.39 -2.80 16.56
CA ARG A 145 9.96 -2.64 17.92
C ARG A 145 9.01 -3.09 19.02
N CYS A 146 7.72 -3.31 18.70
CA CYS A 146 6.69 -3.60 19.70
C CYS A 146 6.65 -2.53 20.80
N ASP A 147 6.68 -1.24 20.38
CA ASP A 147 6.63 -0.08 21.26
C ASP A 147 5.55 0.90 20.79
N GLY A 148 5.00 1.69 21.71
CA GLY A 148 3.93 2.67 21.45
C GLY A 148 2.51 2.12 21.62
N PHE A 149 1.57 2.97 22.03
CA PHE A 149 0.14 2.74 22.22
C PHE A 149 -0.25 1.41 22.92
N GLY A 150 0.53 0.95 23.93
CA GLY A 150 0.24 -0.28 24.69
C GLY A 150 0.78 -1.56 24.04
N PHE A 151 1.59 -1.48 23.00
CA PHE A 151 2.25 -2.66 22.42
C PHE A 151 3.38 -3.22 23.29
N ASP A 152 3.89 -2.46 24.25
CA ASP A 152 4.91 -2.93 25.19
C ASP A 152 4.49 -4.17 25.97
N ASP A 153 3.18 -4.30 26.27
CA ASP A 153 2.60 -5.45 26.98
C ASP A 153 2.58 -6.74 26.12
N PHE A 154 2.82 -6.63 24.82
CA PHE A 154 2.85 -7.77 23.91
C PHE A 154 4.25 -8.33 23.67
N ARG A 155 5.28 -7.77 24.32
CA ARG A 155 6.63 -8.34 24.26
C ARG A 155 6.66 -9.67 24.99
N ALA A 156 7.22 -10.68 24.34
CA ALA A 156 7.34 -12.04 24.86
C ALA A 156 8.57 -12.73 24.30
N GLN A 157 8.89 -13.90 24.81
CA GLN A 157 9.89 -14.78 24.18
C GLN A 157 9.21 -15.96 23.51
N ASN A 158 9.75 -16.36 22.36
CA ASN A 158 9.33 -17.57 21.67
C ASN A 158 9.94 -18.83 22.33
N ALA A 159 9.60 -20.01 21.83
CA ALA A 159 10.14 -21.28 22.35
C ALA A 159 11.65 -21.44 22.13
N ALA A 160 12.25 -20.66 21.24
CA ALA A 160 13.70 -20.63 20.98
C ALA A 160 14.44 -19.62 21.86
N GLY A 161 13.72 -18.79 22.64
CA GLY A 161 14.27 -17.76 23.49
C GLY A 161 14.48 -16.40 22.81
N ASP A 162 14.01 -16.24 21.56
CA ASP A 162 14.07 -14.97 20.84
C ASP A 162 12.97 -14.03 21.32
N ASP A 163 13.27 -12.74 21.41
CA ASP A 163 12.28 -11.72 21.71
C ASP A 163 11.33 -11.51 20.53
N VAL A 164 10.03 -11.53 20.82
CA VAL A 164 8.95 -11.40 19.81
C VAL A 164 7.86 -10.46 20.32
N CYS A 165 7.12 -9.88 19.40
CA CYS A 165 5.88 -9.18 19.67
C CYS A 165 4.69 -10.12 19.47
N ARG A 166 3.96 -10.46 20.53
CA ARG A 166 2.79 -11.37 20.51
C ARG A 166 1.51 -10.58 20.31
N VAL A 167 1.17 -10.29 19.07
CA VAL A 167 0.03 -9.44 18.72
C VAL A 167 -1.27 -10.27 18.74
N PRO A 168 -2.30 -9.89 19.54
CA PRO A 168 -3.61 -10.50 19.46
C PRO A 168 -4.25 -10.20 18.11
N VAL A 169 -4.90 -11.17 17.49
CA VAL A 169 -5.53 -11.03 16.17
C VAL A 169 -7.03 -11.22 16.30
N LEU A 170 -7.78 -10.29 15.74
CA LEU A 170 -9.22 -10.38 15.56
C LEU A 170 -9.51 -10.48 14.05
N ARG A 171 -10.21 -11.53 13.67
CA ARG A 171 -10.72 -11.68 12.32
C ARG A 171 -12.11 -11.09 12.24
N GLU A 172 -12.29 -10.13 11.35
CA GLU A 172 -13.59 -9.52 11.06
C GLU A 172 -14.06 -10.00 9.69
N THR A 173 -15.32 -10.42 9.59
CA THR A 173 -15.93 -10.90 8.34
C THR A 173 -16.89 -9.85 7.82
N LEU A 174 -16.55 -9.26 6.66
CA LEU A 174 -17.35 -8.26 5.98
C LEU A 174 -18.54 -8.89 5.22
N PRO A 175 -19.54 -8.09 4.76
CA PRO A 175 -20.76 -8.63 4.16
C PRO A 175 -20.58 -9.54 2.94
N ASN A 176 -19.50 -9.34 2.17
CA ASN A 176 -19.15 -10.19 1.02
C ASN A 176 -18.32 -11.43 1.40
N GLY A 177 -18.06 -11.66 2.68
CA GLY A 177 -17.20 -12.74 3.18
C GLY A 177 -15.72 -12.41 3.21
N ALA A 178 -15.30 -11.22 2.82
CA ALA A 178 -13.90 -10.78 2.95
C ALA A 178 -13.53 -10.62 4.44
N THR A 179 -12.27 -10.96 4.78
CA THR A 179 -11.75 -10.94 6.15
C THR A 179 -10.45 -10.16 6.27
#